data_0b7e69468bc5fb67a0707902d34414d2
#
_entry.id   0b7e69468bc5fb67a0707902d34414d2
#
_cell.length_a   1.000
_cell.length_b   1.000
_cell.length_c   1.000
_cell.angle_alpha   90.00
_cell.angle_beta   90.00
_cell.angle_gamma   90.00
#
_symmetry.space_group_name_H-M   'P 1'
#
loop_
_entity.id
_entity.type
_entity.pdbx_description
1 polymer ?
#
loop_
_entity_poly.entity_id
_entity_poly.type
_entity_poly.pdbx_seq_one_letter_code
_entity_poly.pdbx_strand_id
1 'polypeptide(L)'
;MRMKKSILLSLLAIIALGLGACSNSSNNKQANGQENSAQKKTSQSSSKTKDIDSLLEEIQIANEKMSSVRQKGDISGSLKTKDGTIQKNQEMTSQVIYKTEKQEVEMANITVKTVENGEENFKELLMPGGKNTPLYTRYNKTGEWDKELYGEGGKYIVNPDYFQLLNGLNELTEDLALEETDDAYILTLKNKGADVIGIYEKEFQFNLSQFPKSKYKNELTVKIDKKSKFLKEFKMAVSTSGKKGTLTIKSEISYSDWNLVKKEDIPTISDEKKEQ
;
A
#
# COMPACT_ATOMS: atom_id res chain seq x y z
N MET A 1 -35.75 22.24 2.41
CA MET A 1 -34.99 21.71 1.27
C MET A 1 -33.52 21.49 1.64
N ARG A 2 -33.25 20.56 2.61
CA ARG A 2 -31.93 20.36 3.25
C ARG A 2 -31.44 18.89 3.33
N MET A 3 -32.03 17.99 2.52
CA MET A 3 -31.74 16.55 2.64
C MET A 3 -30.85 15.95 1.53
N LYS A 4 -30.28 16.74 0.60
CA LYS A 4 -29.46 16.21 -0.48
C LYS A 4 -27.93 16.19 -0.23
N LYS A 5 -27.44 16.80 0.85
CA LYS A 5 -26.00 16.85 1.14
C LYS A 5 -25.47 15.56 1.81
N SER A 6 -26.31 14.83 2.56
CA SER A 6 -25.86 13.66 3.33
C SER A 6 -25.56 12.42 2.49
N ILE A 7 -26.12 12.29 1.29
CA ILE A 7 -25.90 11.09 0.43
C ILE A 7 -24.58 11.19 -0.34
N LEU A 8 -24.07 12.40 -0.57
CA LEU A 8 -22.78 12.59 -1.25
C LEU A 8 -21.57 12.37 -0.34
N LEU A 9 -21.70 12.63 0.96
CA LEU A 9 -20.60 12.43 1.93
C LEU A 9 -20.20 10.96 2.10
N SER A 10 -21.14 10.02 1.92
CA SER A 10 -20.84 8.60 2.03
C SER A 10 -20.09 8.01 0.83
N LEU A 11 -19.97 8.75 -0.27
CA LEU A 11 -19.32 8.26 -1.49
C LEU A 11 -17.80 8.42 -1.49
N LEU A 12 -17.25 9.30 -0.65
CA LEU A 12 -15.82 9.54 -0.53
C LEU A 12 -15.20 8.90 0.73
N ALA A 13 -15.93 8.10 1.47
CA ALA A 13 -15.36 7.13 2.43
C ALA A 13 -14.44 6.09 1.72
N ILE A 14 -14.03 6.40 0.50
CA ILE A 14 -13.27 5.57 -0.43
C ILE A 14 -11.80 5.48 -0.04
N ILE A 15 -11.30 6.44 0.73
CA ILE A 15 -9.91 6.44 1.22
C ILE A 15 -9.98 6.48 2.74
N ALA A 16 -10.42 5.39 3.35
CA ALA A 16 -10.26 5.20 4.77
C ALA A 16 -9.05 4.30 4.98
N LEU A 17 -7.92 4.85 5.37
CA LEU A 17 -6.91 4.06 6.06
C LEU A 17 -7.51 3.72 7.43
N GLY A 18 -8.48 2.81 7.42
CA GLY A 18 -9.07 2.23 8.61
C GLY A 18 -8.31 0.97 8.93
N LEU A 19 -7.75 0.90 10.11
CA LEU A 19 -7.29 -0.36 10.68
C LEU A 19 -8.54 -1.20 10.99
N GLY A 20 -9.02 -1.92 9.99
CA GLY A 20 -10.05 -2.92 10.17
C GLY A 20 -9.39 -4.19 10.69
N ALA A 21 -9.67 -4.56 11.92
CA ALA A 21 -9.42 -5.89 12.42
C ALA A 21 -10.32 -6.87 11.64
N CYS A 22 -9.82 -7.45 10.56
CA CYS A 22 -10.52 -8.54 9.88
C CYS A 22 -10.13 -9.86 10.53
N SER A 23 -11.12 -10.49 11.14
CA SER A 23 -11.07 -11.87 11.58
C SER A 23 -10.84 -12.80 10.37
N ASN A 24 -9.87 -13.66 10.52
CA ASN A 24 -9.41 -14.66 9.59
C ASN A 24 -10.52 -15.69 9.28
N SER A 25 -10.77 -15.95 8.00
CA SER A 25 -11.38 -17.19 7.54
C SER A 25 -10.49 -17.79 6.47
N SER A 26 -9.72 -18.77 6.89
CA SER A 26 -8.88 -19.60 6.05
C SER A 26 -9.72 -20.57 5.23
N ASN A 27 -9.47 -20.68 3.94
CA ASN A 27 -9.74 -21.89 3.19
C ASN A 27 -8.61 -22.21 2.22
N ASN A 28 -7.84 -23.21 2.62
CA ASN A 28 -6.87 -23.95 1.83
C ASN A 28 -7.59 -24.74 0.73
N LYS A 29 -7.13 -24.64 -0.51
CA LYS A 29 -7.21 -25.75 -1.47
C LYS A 29 -5.95 -25.83 -2.31
N GLN A 30 -5.24 -26.89 -2.05
CA GLN A 30 -4.10 -27.43 -2.78
C GLN A 30 -4.59 -28.13 -4.06
N ALA A 31 -3.92 -27.91 -5.16
CA ALA A 31 -3.96 -28.85 -6.29
C ALA A 31 -2.61 -28.86 -7.01
N ASN A 32 -2.01 -30.03 -6.99
CA ASN A 32 -0.84 -30.49 -7.74
C ASN A 32 -1.10 -30.51 -9.24
N GLY A 33 -0.03 -30.30 -10.03
CA GLY A 33 0.00 -30.66 -11.44
C GLY A 33 1.36 -30.38 -12.07
N GLN A 34 2.19 -31.41 -12.09
CA GLN A 34 3.49 -31.49 -12.71
C GLN A 34 3.31 -31.76 -14.22
N GLU A 35 4.07 -31.10 -15.11
CA GLU A 35 4.71 -31.81 -16.20
C GLU A 35 5.73 -30.94 -16.98
N ASN A 36 6.83 -31.61 -17.30
CA ASN A 36 8.01 -31.18 -18.03
C ASN A 36 7.75 -30.97 -19.52
N SER A 37 8.45 -30.02 -20.14
CA SER A 37 9.13 -30.35 -21.40
C SER A 37 10.23 -29.34 -21.73
N ALA A 38 11.41 -29.88 -21.94
CA ALA A 38 12.63 -29.22 -22.38
C ALA A 38 12.57 -28.94 -23.88
N GLN A 39 12.98 -27.71 -24.29
CA GLN A 39 13.45 -27.50 -25.66
C GLN A 39 14.51 -26.40 -25.76
N LYS A 40 15.59 -26.80 -26.19
CA LYS A 40 16.86 -26.51 -26.84
C LYS A 40 17.18 -25.04 -27.22
N LYS A 41 18.35 -24.64 -26.74
CA LYS A 41 19.10 -23.41 -27.03
C LYS A 41 19.31 -23.13 -28.50
N THR A 42 19.19 -21.87 -28.87
CA THR A 42 19.98 -21.26 -29.92
C THR A 42 20.59 -19.96 -29.41
N SER A 43 21.90 -19.92 -29.36
CA SER A 43 22.70 -18.80 -28.88
C SER A 43 22.75 -17.68 -29.90
N GLN A 44 22.26 -16.51 -29.54
CA GLN A 44 22.64 -15.24 -30.17
C GLN A 44 23.00 -14.25 -29.10
N SER A 45 24.24 -13.76 -29.13
CA SER A 45 24.77 -12.70 -28.29
C SER A 45 24.04 -11.40 -28.59
N SER A 46 23.04 -11.09 -27.75
CA SER A 46 22.50 -9.77 -27.58
C SER A 46 22.62 -9.41 -26.09
N SER A 47 22.92 -8.17 -25.77
CA SER A 47 22.84 -7.67 -24.40
C SER A 47 21.52 -8.17 -23.81
N LYS A 48 21.59 -9.11 -22.86
CA LYS A 48 20.39 -9.72 -22.27
C LYS A 48 19.63 -8.62 -21.55
N THR A 49 18.60 -8.10 -22.19
CA THR A 49 17.54 -7.40 -21.48
C THR A 49 17.06 -8.36 -20.40
N LYS A 50 17.13 -7.93 -19.13
CA LYS A 50 16.72 -8.77 -18.01
C LYS A 50 15.24 -9.11 -18.18
N ASP A 51 14.90 -10.36 -18.02
CA ASP A 51 13.51 -10.82 -18.01
C ASP A 51 12.81 -10.37 -16.74
N ILE A 52 11.53 -9.98 -16.84
CA ILE A 52 10.76 -9.48 -15.71
C ILE A 52 10.61 -10.55 -14.63
N ASP A 53 10.34 -11.81 -14.99
CA ASP A 53 10.21 -12.91 -14.05
C ASP A 53 11.48 -13.08 -13.22
N SER A 54 12.64 -13.11 -13.86
CA SER A 54 13.93 -13.20 -13.18
C SER A 54 14.21 -11.99 -12.29
N LEU A 55 13.75 -10.79 -12.68
CA LEU A 55 13.86 -9.61 -11.84
C LEU A 55 12.96 -9.69 -10.61
N LEU A 56 11.72 -10.14 -10.75
CA LEU A 56 10.78 -10.28 -9.63
C LEU A 56 11.26 -11.32 -8.62
N GLU A 57 11.87 -12.43 -9.09
CA GLU A 57 12.49 -13.42 -8.21
C GLU A 57 13.66 -12.80 -7.41
N GLU A 58 14.56 -12.04 -8.07
CA GLU A 58 15.65 -11.33 -7.37
C GLU A 58 15.14 -10.31 -6.35
N ILE A 59 14.05 -9.60 -6.68
CA ILE A 59 13.39 -8.66 -5.76
C ILE A 59 12.87 -9.42 -4.55
N GLN A 60 12.17 -10.53 -4.74
CA GLN A 60 11.64 -11.34 -3.65
C GLN A 60 12.75 -11.82 -2.71
N ILE A 61 13.81 -12.42 -3.24
CA ILE A 61 14.95 -12.91 -2.46
C ILE A 61 15.63 -11.78 -1.68
N ALA A 62 15.84 -10.61 -2.31
CA ALA A 62 16.47 -9.47 -1.65
C ALA A 62 15.62 -8.94 -0.49
N ASN A 63 14.30 -8.96 -0.65
CA ASN A 63 13.36 -8.44 0.35
C ASN A 63 13.05 -9.41 1.50
N GLU A 64 13.45 -10.68 1.43
CA GLU A 64 13.37 -11.61 2.57
C GLU A 64 14.11 -11.10 3.82
N LYS A 65 15.14 -10.27 3.62
CA LYS A 65 15.96 -9.71 4.70
C LYS A 65 15.60 -8.27 5.08
N MET A 66 14.50 -7.75 4.54
CA MET A 66 14.02 -6.44 4.89
C MET A 66 13.57 -6.42 6.36
N SER A 67 14.23 -5.60 7.16
CA SER A 67 13.96 -5.47 8.60
C SER A 67 13.27 -4.16 8.97
N SER A 68 13.43 -3.13 8.17
CA SER A 68 12.79 -1.84 8.45
C SER A 68 12.78 -0.92 7.22
N VAL A 69 11.85 0.03 7.21
CA VAL A 69 11.72 1.01 6.12
C VAL A 69 11.05 2.29 6.60
N ARG A 70 11.41 3.41 6.00
CA ARG A 70 10.64 4.66 6.07
C ARG A 70 9.80 4.81 4.80
N GLN A 71 8.53 5.17 4.97
CA GLN A 71 7.58 5.35 3.86
C GLN A 71 7.00 6.75 3.90
N LYS A 72 6.85 7.36 2.73
CA LYS A 72 6.08 8.58 2.52
C LYS A 72 5.09 8.34 1.38
N GLY A 73 3.81 8.63 1.62
CA GLY A 73 2.74 8.43 0.66
C GLY A 73 1.87 9.66 0.49
N ASP A 74 1.49 9.92 -0.76
CA ASP A 74 0.53 10.94 -1.16
C ASP A 74 -0.59 10.26 -1.94
N ILE A 75 -1.82 10.32 -1.43
CA ILE A 75 -3.01 9.74 -2.06
C ILE A 75 -4.01 10.84 -2.31
N SER A 76 -4.49 10.96 -3.53
CA SER A 76 -5.52 11.93 -3.90
C SER A 76 -6.70 11.25 -4.59
N GLY A 77 -7.90 11.67 -4.22
CA GLY A 77 -9.15 11.26 -4.84
C GLY A 77 -9.96 12.45 -5.30
N SER A 78 -10.54 12.37 -6.49
CA SER A 78 -11.44 13.38 -7.04
C SER A 78 -12.66 12.71 -7.67
N LEU A 79 -13.85 13.11 -7.24
CA LEU A 79 -15.11 12.69 -7.83
C LEU A 79 -15.81 13.89 -8.43
N LYS A 80 -15.84 13.97 -9.76
CA LYS A 80 -16.55 15.00 -10.52
C LYS A 80 -17.95 14.51 -10.88
N THR A 81 -18.98 15.18 -10.35
CA THR A 81 -20.39 14.91 -10.62
C THR A 81 -21.01 16.08 -11.36
N LYS A 82 -22.30 15.98 -11.73
CA LYS A 82 -23.07 17.11 -12.26
C LYS A 82 -23.28 18.24 -11.23
N ASP A 83 -23.21 17.93 -9.94
CA ASP A 83 -23.48 18.86 -8.84
C ASP A 83 -22.20 19.51 -8.27
N GLY A 84 -21.01 19.14 -8.80
CA GLY A 84 -19.72 19.68 -8.39
C GLY A 84 -18.61 18.64 -8.34
N THR A 85 -17.48 19.05 -7.76
CA THR A 85 -16.31 18.19 -7.57
C THR A 85 -16.06 18.05 -6.07
N ILE A 86 -15.83 16.81 -5.62
CA ILE A 86 -15.40 16.48 -4.28
C ILE A 86 -13.94 16.04 -4.38
N GLN A 87 -13.09 16.53 -3.48
CA GLN A 87 -11.68 16.22 -3.45
C GLN A 87 -11.26 15.76 -2.06
N LYS A 88 -10.39 14.77 -2.02
CA LYS A 88 -9.74 14.30 -0.79
C LYS A 88 -8.28 14.05 -1.09
N ASN A 89 -7.41 14.64 -0.28
CA ASN A 89 -5.97 14.44 -0.33
C ASN A 89 -5.51 13.88 1.01
N GLN A 90 -4.58 12.95 0.97
CA GLN A 90 -4.04 12.32 2.15
C GLN A 90 -2.52 12.22 2.01
N GLU A 91 -1.80 12.75 2.99
CA GLU A 91 -0.37 12.59 3.15
C GLU A 91 -0.12 11.60 4.29
N MET A 92 0.77 10.66 4.07
CA MET A 92 1.18 9.68 5.06
C MET A 92 2.69 9.63 5.18
N THR A 93 3.18 9.52 6.42
CA THR A 93 4.55 9.13 6.69
C THR A 93 4.55 7.98 7.66
N SER A 94 5.42 7.00 7.46
CA SER A 94 5.58 5.90 8.41
C SER A 94 7.04 5.50 8.59
N GLN A 95 7.32 4.98 9.77
CA GLN A 95 8.52 4.25 10.13
C GLN A 95 8.06 2.86 10.56
N VAL A 96 8.58 1.83 9.91
CA VAL A 96 8.13 0.46 10.13
C VAL A 96 9.32 -0.44 10.39
N ILE A 97 9.23 -1.27 11.42
CA ILE A 97 10.16 -2.34 11.74
C ILE A 97 9.42 -3.66 11.61
N TYR A 98 10.02 -4.61 10.92
CA TYR A 98 9.46 -5.92 10.64
C TYR A 98 10.13 -7.03 11.44
N LYS A 99 9.37 -8.08 11.75
CA LYS A 99 9.90 -9.40 12.11
C LYS A 99 10.38 -10.06 10.83
N THR A 100 11.67 -10.02 10.58
CA THR A 100 12.27 -10.42 9.29
C THR A 100 11.83 -11.80 8.80
N GLU A 101 11.79 -12.79 9.70
CA GLU A 101 11.41 -14.17 9.35
C GLU A 101 9.97 -14.33 8.87
N LYS A 102 9.10 -13.37 9.19
CA LYS A 102 7.65 -13.44 8.93
C LYS A 102 7.13 -12.32 8.05
N GLN A 103 7.97 -11.30 7.77
CA GLN A 103 7.54 -10.07 7.10
C GLN A 103 6.32 -9.39 7.79
N GLU A 104 6.17 -9.61 9.10
CA GLU A 104 5.11 -9.02 9.92
C GLU A 104 5.61 -7.74 10.59
N VAL A 105 4.75 -6.75 10.71
CA VAL A 105 5.07 -5.52 11.44
C VAL A 105 5.36 -5.86 12.90
N GLU A 106 6.54 -5.49 13.41
CA GLU A 106 6.91 -5.57 14.82
C GLU A 106 6.56 -4.26 15.53
N MET A 107 6.98 -3.14 14.96
CA MET A 107 6.74 -1.80 15.48
C MET A 107 6.47 -0.83 14.33
N ALA A 108 5.67 0.20 14.56
CA ALA A 108 5.50 1.27 13.59
C ALA A 108 5.06 2.57 14.26
N ASN A 109 5.43 3.69 13.62
CA ASN A 109 4.80 4.99 13.84
C ASN A 109 4.30 5.51 12.50
N ILE A 110 3.03 5.88 12.43
CA ILE A 110 2.36 6.34 11.21
C ILE A 110 1.67 7.65 11.48
N THR A 111 1.96 8.66 10.68
CA THR A 111 1.24 9.94 10.70
C THR A 111 0.46 10.08 9.40
N VAL A 112 -0.81 10.44 9.52
CA VAL A 112 -1.71 10.68 8.39
C VAL A 112 -2.33 12.06 8.54
N LYS A 113 -2.22 12.86 7.48
CA LYS A 113 -2.94 14.12 7.31
C LYS A 113 -3.92 13.97 6.17
N THR A 114 -5.16 14.33 6.38
CA THR A 114 -6.21 14.29 5.36
C THR A 114 -6.82 15.66 5.19
N VAL A 115 -6.90 16.13 3.94
CA VAL A 115 -7.65 17.32 3.58
C VAL A 115 -8.84 16.90 2.73
N GLU A 116 -10.04 17.12 3.23
CA GLU A 116 -11.29 16.80 2.54
C GLU A 116 -12.16 18.06 2.43
N ASN A 117 -12.42 18.51 1.21
CA ASN A 117 -13.19 19.73 0.95
C ASN A 117 -12.71 20.98 1.71
N GLY A 118 -11.39 21.07 1.97
CA GLY A 118 -10.77 22.17 2.70
C GLY A 118 -10.67 21.98 4.22
N GLU A 119 -11.25 20.93 4.78
CA GLU A 119 -11.09 20.58 6.19
C GLU A 119 -9.89 19.65 6.39
N GLU A 120 -9.01 20.00 7.32
CA GLU A 120 -7.81 19.22 7.66
C GLU A 120 -8.08 18.34 8.87
N ASN A 121 -7.72 17.06 8.76
CA ASN A 121 -7.74 16.08 9.83
C ASN A 121 -6.35 15.47 9.99
N PHE A 122 -5.95 15.24 11.22
CA PHE A 122 -4.71 14.62 11.62
C PHE A 122 -4.99 13.32 12.37
N LYS A 123 -4.22 12.27 12.07
CA LYS A 123 -4.22 11.03 12.83
C LYS A 123 -2.80 10.52 12.95
N GLU A 124 -2.42 10.09 14.14
CA GLU A 124 -1.18 9.39 14.38
C GLU A 124 -1.46 8.06 15.06
N LEU A 125 -0.73 7.03 14.61
CA LEU A 125 -0.85 5.67 15.06
C LEU A 125 0.53 5.20 15.52
N LEU A 126 0.58 4.65 16.72
CA LEU A 126 1.81 4.11 17.29
C LEU A 126 1.60 2.64 17.67
N MET A 127 2.47 1.80 17.15
CA MET A 127 2.56 0.36 17.36
C MET A 127 3.90 0.08 18.04
N PRO A 128 3.96 0.09 19.37
CA PRO A 128 5.24 0.01 20.10
C PRO A 128 5.83 -1.40 20.18
N GLY A 129 5.11 -2.41 19.66
CA GLY A 129 5.53 -3.80 19.73
C GLY A 129 5.27 -4.46 21.10
N GLY A 130 5.79 -5.67 21.25
CA GLY A 130 5.71 -6.40 22.52
C GLY A 130 4.55 -7.38 22.62
N LYS A 131 4.33 -7.90 23.84
CA LYS A 131 3.24 -8.82 24.15
C LYS A 131 1.93 -8.03 24.27
N ASN A 132 0.81 -8.64 23.82
CA ASN A 132 -0.53 -8.04 23.83
C ASN A 132 -0.71 -6.81 22.91
N THR A 133 0.22 -6.56 22.03
CA THR A 133 0.19 -5.64 20.88
C THR A 133 -0.75 -4.44 21.07
N PRO A 134 -0.45 -3.46 21.95
CA PRO A 134 -1.28 -2.27 22.05
C PRO A 134 -1.13 -1.43 20.78
N LEU A 135 -2.23 -0.84 20.32
CA LEU A 135 -2.25 0.24 19.34
C LEU A 135 -2.61 1.52 20.06
N TYR A 136 -1.87 2.56 19.80
CA TYR A 136 -2.19 3.90 20.30
C TYR A 136 -2.56 4.80 19.12
N THR A 137 -3.60 5.60 19.30
CA THR A 137 -4.09 6.53 18.29
C THR A 137 -4.25 7.91 18.92
N ARG A 138 -3.87 8.97 18.21
CA ARG A 138 -4.24 10.35 18.55
C ARG A 138 -4.67 11.12 17.31
N TYR A 139 -5.55 12.10 17.51
CA TYR A 139 -6.16 12.88 16.44
C TYR A 139 -5.65 14.33 16.36
N ASN A 140 -4.67 14.67 17.16
CA ASN A 140 -3.90 15.92 17.06
C ASN A 140 -2.50 15.70 17.62
N LYS A 141 -1.54 16.56 17.25
CA LYS A 141 -0.11 16.38 17.59
C LYS A 141 0.20 16.47 19.09
N THR A 142 -0.64 17.14 19.84
CA THR A 142 -0.49 17.40 21.29
C THR A 142 -1.56 16.71 22.13
N GLY A 143 -2.46 15.93 21.49
CA GLY A 143 -3.55 15.24 22.14
C GLY A 143 -3.10 14.01 22.93
N GLU A 144 -4.01 13.55 23.76
CA GLU A 144 -3.85 12.30 24.49
C GLU A 144 -3.91 11.12 23.52
N TRP A 145 -3.30 10.01 23.93
CA TRP A 145 -3.32 8.78 23.18
C TRP A 145 -4.47 7.88 23.64
N ASP A 146 -5.33 7.53 22.72
CA ASP A 146 -6.31 6.46 22.89
C ASP A 146 -5.61 5.12 22.74
N LYS A 147 -5.81 4.22 23.69
CA LYS A 147 -5.20 2.88 23.69
C LYS A 147 -6.23 1.83 23.29
N GLU A 148 -5.90 1.04 22.29
CA GLU A 148 -6.66 -0.12 21.86
C GLU A 148 -5.81 -1.40 22.03
N LEU A 149 -6.36 -2.43 22.65
CA LEU A 149 -5.70 -3.72 22.78
C LEU A 149 -6.21 -4.65 21.69
N TYR A 150 -5.32 -5.15 20.86
CA TYR A 150 -5.63 -6.31 20.02
C TYR A 150 -5.73 -7.55 20.90
N GLY A 151 -6.75 -8.39 20.65
CA GLY A 151 -6.90 -9.68 21.32
C GLY A 151 -5.71 -10.60 21.04
N GLU A 152 -5.63 -11.72 21.76
CA GLU A 152 -4.58 -12.72 21.57
C GLU A 152 -4.46 -13.12 20.08
N GLY A 153 -3.25 -12.99 19.52
CA GLY A 153 -2.98 -13.27 18.10
C GLY A 153 -3.23 -12.10 17.15
N GLY A 154 -3.62 -10.92 17.64
CA GLY A 154 -3.74 -9.71 16.81
C GLY A 154 -2.38 -9.30 16.23
N LYS A 155 -2.38 -8.88 14.96
CA LYS A 155 -1.18 -8.44 14.24
C LYS A 155 -1.32 -6.98 13.87
N TYR A 156 -0.21 -6.25 13.93
CA TYR A 156 -0.16 -4.91 13.37
C TYR A 156 -0.25 -4.97 11.85
N ILE A 157 -0.97 -4.00 11.27
CA ILE A 157 -1.11 -3.84 9.83
C ILE A 157 -0.77 -2.39 9.49
N VAL A 158 0.06 -2.20 8.50
CA VAL A 158 0.41 -0.90 7.91
C VAL A 158 -0.02 -0.92 6.45
N ASN A 159 -0.99 -0.13 6.08
CA ASN A 159 -1.48 -0.04 4.71
C ASN A 159 -1.04 1.27 4.04
N PRO A 160 -0.60 1.20 2.76
CA PRO A 160 -0.36 -0.02 2.02
C PRO A 160 0.87 -0.77 2.55
N ASP A 161 0.78 -2.11 2.57
CA ASP A 161 1.87 -2.96 3.04
C ASP A 161 2.97 -3.09 1.98
N TYR A 162 4.22 -2.90 2.39
CA TYR A 162 5.39 -2.94 1.52
C TYR A 162 5.52 -4.25 0.74
N PHE A 163 5.36 -5.38 1.41
CA PHE A 163 5.52 -6.69 0.80
C PHE A 163 4.33 -7.05 -0.10
N GLN A 164 3.12 -6.65 0.27
CA GLN A 164 1.94 -6.87 -0.56
C GLN A 164 2.00 -6.07 -1.86
N LEU A 165 2.56 -4.85 -1.84
CA LEU A 165 2.79 -4.10 -3.08
C LEU A 165 3.77 -4.81 -4.02
N LEU A 166 4.84 -5.42 -3.48
CA LEU A 166 5.77 -6.21 -4.28
C LEU A 166 5.15 -7.52 -4.78
N ASN A 167 4.42 -8.23 -3.90
CA ASN A 167 3.79 -9.50 -4.26
C ASN A 167 2.77 -9.35 -5.40
N GLY A 168 2.01 -8.25 -5.40
CA GLY A 168 1.05 -7.97 -6.47
C GLY A 168 1.67 -7.78 -7.86
N LEU A 169 2.97 -7.49 -7.96
CA LEU A 169 3.65 -7.39 -9.25
C LEU A 169 3.73 -8.74 -9.98
N ASN A 170 3.78 -9.86 -9.24
CA ASN A 170 3.79 -11.19 -9.83
C ASN A 170 2.50 -11.50 -10.60
N GLU A 171 1.37 -10.92 -10.19
CA GLU A 171 0.08 -11.08 -10.88
C GLU A 171 -0.01 -10.22 -12.16
N LEU A 172 0.91 -9.27 -12.34
CA LEU A 172 0.95 -8.33 -13.47
C LEU A 172 2.08 -8.59 -14.44
N THR A 173 2.88 -9.64 -14.27
CA THR A 173 4.12 -9.87 -15.03
C THR A 173 3.94 -9.72 -16.55
N GLU A 174 2.89 -10.30 -17.12
CA GLU A 174 2.59 -10.22 -18.55
C GLU A 174 2.15 -8.83 -19.00
N ASP A 175 1.63 -8.00 -18.09
CA ASP A 175 1.12 -6.66 -18.33
C ASP A 175 2.15 -5.55 -18.08
N LEU A 176 3.35 -5.91 -17.59
CA LEU A 176 4.43 -4.96 -17.29
C LEU A 176 5.43 -4.84 -18.44
N ALA A 177 5.97 -3.66 -18.62
CA ALA A 177 7.18 -3.36 -19.37
C ALA A 177 8.32 -3.04 -18.41
N LEU A 178 9.53 -3.48 -18.72
CA LEU A 178 10.73 -3.21 -17.95
C LEU A 178 11.64 -2.23 -18.70
N GLU A 179 12.04 -1.18 -18.02
CA GLU A 179 13.11 -0.27 -18.40
C GLU A 179 14.22 -0.33 -17.35
N GLU A 180 15.47 -0.33 -17.78
CA GLU A 180 16.64 -0.33 -16.91
C GLU A 180 17.37 1.01 -17.06
N THR A 181 17.60 1.69 -15.93
CA THR A 181 18.40 2.91 -15.82
C THR A 181 19.72 2.61 -15.10
N ASP A 182 20.55 3.63 -14.88
CA ASP A 182 21.80 3.47 -14.17
C ASP A 182 21.61 3.05 -12.71
N ASP A 183 20.52 3.53 -12.05
CA ASP A 183 20.27 3.35 -10.63
C ASP A 183 18.99 2.57 -10.30
N ALA A 184 18.12 2.30 -11.28
CA ALA A 184 16.84 1.67 -11.05
C ALA A 184 16.38 0.74 -12.17
N TYR A 185 15.53 -0.22 -11.81
CA TYR A 185 14.59 -0.88 -12.71
C TYR A 185 13.23 -0.19 -12.61
N ILE A 186 12.63 0.12 -13.75
CA ILE A 186 11.33 0.78 -13.84
C ILE A 186 10.35 -0.19 -14.50
N LEU A 187 9.37 -0.63 -13.72
CA LEU A 187 8.27 -1.45 -14.19
C LEU A 187 7.06 -0.56 -14.49
N THR A 188 6.54 -0.59 -15.71
CA THR A 188 5.42 0.24 -16.14
C THR A 188 4.31 -0.61 -16.73
N LEU A 189 3.07 -0.32 -16.39
CA LEU A 189 1.91 -1.02 -16.95
C LEU A 189 1.76 -0.69 -18.43
N LYS A 190 1.88 -1.70 -19.30
CA LYS A 190 1.66 -1.58 -20.76
C LYS A 190 0.19 -1.83 -21.15
N ASN A 191 -0.53 -2.66 -20.38
CA ASN A 191 -1.95 -2.95 -20.59
C ASN A 191 -2.82 -2.19 -19.58
N LYS A 192 -3.41 -1.08 -20.02
CA LYS A 192 -4.27 -0.24 -19.15
C LYS A 192 -5.57 -0.91 -18.70
N GLY A 193 -5.91 -2.06 -19.27
CA GLY A 193 -7.06 -2.89 -18.91
C GLY A 193 -6.75 -3.97 -17.87
N ALA A 194 -5.48 -4.15 -17.47
CA ALA A 194 -5.10 -5.13 -16.44
C ALA A 194 -5.81 -4.81 -15.11
N ASP A 195 -6.13 -5.83 -14.31
CA ASP A 195 -6.89 -5.68 -13.05
C ASP A 195 -6.02 -5.21 -11.88
N VAL A 196 -5.36 -4.06 -12.05
CA VAL A 196 -4.54 -3.41 -11.01
C VAL A 196 -5.37 -3.16 -9.74
N ILE A 197 -6.64 -2.78 -9.90
CA ILE A 197 -7.53 -2.54 -8.76
C ILE A 197 -7.85 -3.84 -8.03
N GLY A 198 -8.14 -4.94 -8.74
CA GLY A 198 -8.41 -6.22 -8.08
C GLY A 198 -7.27 -6.68 -7.19
N ILE A 199 -6.02 -6.37 -7.59
CA ILE A 199 -4.81 -6.72 -6.86
C ILE A 199 -4.60 -5.79 -5.64
N TYR A 200 -4.74 -4.48 -5.82
CA TYR A 200 -4.31 -3.50 -4.81
C TYR A 200 -5.43 -2.81 -4.03
N GLU A 201 -6.73 -3.05 -4.33
CA GLU A 201 -7.84 -2.35 -3.66
C GLU A 201 -7.83 -2.51 -2.13
N LYS A 202 -7.39 -3.67 -1.63
CA LYS A 202 -7.32 -3.94 -0.19
C LYS A 202 -6.22 -3.14 0.49
N GLU A 203 -5.06 -3.02 -0.17
CA GLU A 203 -3.90 -2.27 0.36
C GLU A 203 -4.21 -0.78 0.48
N PHE A 204 -4.94 -0.24 -0.48
CA PHE A 204 -5.35 1.15 -0.48
C PHE A 204 -6.74 1.37 0.11
N GLN A 205 -7.44 0.31 0.50
CA GLN A 205 -8.79 0.34 1.06
C GLN A 205 -9.80 1.12 0.19
N PHE A 206 -9.67 0.99 -1.13
CA PHE A 206 -10.59 1.61 -2.08
C PHE A 206 -11.93 0.85 -2.09
N ASN A 207 -13.03 1.58 -2.08
CA ASN A 207 -14.36 1.01 -2.33
C ASN A 207 -14.90 1.53 -3.67
N LEU A 208 -14.60 0.80 -4.72
CA LEU A 208 -14.99 1.15 -6.09
C LEU A 208 -16.21 0.36 -6.60
N SER A 209 -16.92 -0.34 -5.72
CA SER A 209 -18.08 -1.21 -6.06
C SER A 209 -19.20 -0.51 -6.85
N GLN A 210 -19.25 0.81 -6.79
CA GLN A 210 -20.24 1.62 -7.50
C GLN A 210 -19.88 1.97 -8.95
N PHE A 211 -18.66 1.60 -9.38
CA PHE A 211 -18.18 1.85 -10.73
C PHE A 211 -17.93 0.52 -11.45
N PRO A 212 -18.31 0.41 -12.74
CA PRO A 212 -18.11 -0.84 -13.47
C PRO A 212 -16.62 -1.09 -13.75
N LYS A 213 -16.13 -2.26 -13.36
CA LYS A 213 -14.72 -2.66 -13.55
C LYS A 213 -14.24 -2.53 -15.01
N SER A 214 -15.10 -2.82 -15.97
CA SER A 214 -14.79 -2.70 -17.41
C SER A 214 -14.47 -1.28 -17.90
N LYS A 215 -14.67 -0.26 -17.07
CA LYS A 215 -14.38 1.14 -17.39
C LYS A 215 -13.16 1.70 -16.68
N TYR A 216 -12.44 0.89 -15.92
CA TYR A 216 -11.21 1.33 -15.27
C TYR A 216 -10.12 1.54 -16.32
N LYS A 217 -9.42 2.66 -16.17
CA LYS A 217 -8.17 2.94 -16.85
C LYS A 217 -7.11 3.01 -15.76
N ASN A 218 -6.19 2.08 -15.81
CA ASN A 218 -5.15 1.92 -14.80
C ASN A 218 -3.82 2.41 -15.34
N GLU A 219 -3.03 3.02 -14.48
CA GLU A 219 -1.62 3.31 -14.69
C GLU A 219 -0.86 2.81 -13.47
N LEU A 220 0.28 2.20 -13.70
CA LEU A 220 1.18 1.73 -12.66
C LEU A 220 2.61 1.98 -13.10
N THR A 221 3.41 2.53 -12.19
CA THR A 221 4.86 2.67 -12.35
C THR A 221 5.51 2.31 -11.02
N VAL A 222 6.44 1.37 -11.06
CA VAL A 222 7.17 0.90 -9.89
C VAL A 222 8.66 1.05 -10.16
N LYS A 223 9.39 1.69 -9.22
CA LYS A 223 10.83 1.82 -9.28
C LYS A 223 11.48 0.95 -8.22
N ILE A 224 12.39 0.12 -8.64
CA ILE A 224 13.19 -0.77 -7.80
C ILE A 224 14.64 -0.30 -7.83
N ASP A 225 15.26 -0.12 -6.68
CA ASP A 225 16.68 0.19 -6.59
C ASP A 225 17.52 -0.93 -7.23
N LYS A 226 18.40 -0.57 -8.15
CA LYS A 226 19.12 -1.54 -8.94
C LYS A 226 20.12 -2.36 -8.11
N LYS A 227 20.70 -1.75 -7.09
CA LYS A 227 21.74 -2.37 -6.25
C LYS A 227 21.12 -3.25 -5.16
N SER A 228 20.18 -2.71 -4.39
CA SER A 228 19.57 -3.40 -3.26
C SER A 228 18.39 -4.27 -3.66
N LYS A 229 17.76 -4.02 -4.80
CA LYS A 229 16.48 -4.61 -5.24
C LYS A 229 15.29 -4.22 -4.33
N PHE A 230 15.43 -3.17 -3.55
CA PHE A 230 14.36 -2.65 -2.70
C PHE A 230 13.42 -1.72 -3.47
N LEU A 231 12.16 -1.67 -3.06
CA LEU A 231 11.17 -0.76 -3.63
C LEU A 231 11.53 0.69 -3.29
N LYS A 232 11.74 1.53 -4.31
CA LYS A 232 11.99 2.98 -4.16
C LYS A 232 10.70 3.79 -4.26
N GLU A 233 9.85 3.44 -5.23
CA GLU A 233 8.64 4.20 -5.53
C GLU A 233 7.56 3.30 -6.11
N PHE A 234 6.33 3.53 -5.68
CA PHE A 234 5.14 2.89 -6.21
C PHE A 234 4.13 3.98 -6.58
N LYS A 235 3.80 4.08 -7.86
CA LYS A 235 2.81 5.03 -8.37
C LYS A 235 1.68 4.31 -9.07
N MET A 236 0.47 4.61 -8.66
CA MET A 236 -0.74 4.06 -9.26
C MET A 236 -1.73 5.18 -9.54
N ALA A 237 -2.37 5.15 -10.70
CA ALA A 237 -3.52 6.00 -10.99
C ALA A 237 -4.65 5.16 -11.57
N VAL A 238 -5.85 5.47 -11.13
CA VAL A 238 -7.08 4.84 -11.60
C VAL A 238 -8.09 5.90 -11.96
N SER A 239 -8.66 5.80 -13.15
CA SER A 239 -9.79 6.63 -13.53
C SER A 239 -10.94 5.78 -14.05
N THR A 240 -12.16 6.18 -13.73
CA THR A 240 -13.37 5.51 -14.21
C THR A 240 -14.53 6.49 -14.30
N SER A 241 -15.49 6.19 -15.16
CA SER A 241 -16.68 7.01 -15.35
C SER A 241 -17.94 6.15 -15.33
N GLY A 242 -18.96 6.64 -14.67
CA GLY A 242 -20.26 5.98 -14.56
C GLY A 242 -21.41 6.97 -14.41
N LYS A 243 -22.59 6.45 -14.06
CA LYS A 243 -23.80 7.28 -13.86
C LYS A 243 -23.62 8.31 -12.72
N LYS A 244 -22.71 8.04 -11.78
CA LYS A 244 -22.43 8.90 -10.59
C LYS A 244 -21.41 9.99 -10.86
N GLY A 245 -20.71 9.95 -11.99
CA GLY A 245 -19.68 10.91 -12.34
C GLY A 245 -18.39 10.26 -12.81
N THR A 246 -17.30 11.02 -12.78
CA THR A 246 -15.94 10.57 -13.09
C THR A 246 -15.12 10.58 -11.80
N LEU A 247 -14.57 9.42 -11.46
CA LEU A 247 -13.66 9.23 -10.35
C LEU A 247 -12.23 9.14 -10.87
N THR A 248 -11.32 9.83 -10.20
CA THR A 248 -9.88 9.70 -10.40
C THR A 248 -9.22 9.51 -9.04
N ILE A 249 -8.35 8.52 -8.92
CA ILE A 249 -7.52 8.26 -7.74
C ILE A 249 -6.08 8.21 -8.20
N LYS A 250 -5.19 8.83 -7.44
CA LYS A 250 -3.74 8.74 -7.63
C LYS A 250 -3.11 8.41 -6.30
N SER A 251 -2.13 7.54 -6.32
CA SER A 251 -1.31 7.16 -5.17
C SER A 251 0.15 7.19 -5.58
N GLU A 252 0.96 7.91 -4.83
CA GLU A 252 2.41 7.96 -4.96
C GLU A 252 3.03 7.64 -3.61
N ILE A 253 3.85 6.57 -3.56
CA ILE A 253 4.50 6.14 -2.34
C ILE A 253 5.99 6.03 -2.61
N SER A 254 6.80 6.61 -1.76
CA SER A 254 8.25 6.52 -1.79
C SER A 254 8.78 5.84 -0.54
N TYR A 255 9.88 5.11 -0.70
CA TYR A 255 10.53 4.33 0.34
C TYR A 255 12.00 4.72 0.49
N SER A 256 12.47 4.79 1.72
CA SER A 256 13.85 5.13 2.07
C SER A 256 14.28 4.44 3.37
N ASP A 257 15.54 4.62 3.73
CA ASP A 257 16.11 4.13 5.00
C ASP A 257 15.87 2.63 5.22
N TRP A 258 15.97 1.82 4.15
CA TRP A 258 15.82 0.37 4.21
C TRP A 258 16.85 -0.23 5.17
N ASN A 259 16.38 -1.01 6.14
CA ASN A 259 17.16 -1.64 7.22
C ASN A 259 17.90 -0.62 8.13
N LEU A 260 17.52 0.66 8.11
CA LEU A 260 18.16 1.71 8.89
C LEU A 260 17.27 2.29 9.99
N VAL A 261 15.95 2.07 9.95
CA VAL A 261 15.04 2.48 11.01
C VAL A 261 15.27 1.59 12.23
N LYS A 262 15.53 2.21 13.38
CA LYS A 262 15.83 1.53 14.64
C LYS A 262 14.66 1.64 15.63
N LYS A 263 14.65 0.82 16.67
CA LYS A 263 13.61 0.85 17.71
C LYS A 263 13.52 2.20 18.42
N GLU A 264 14.65 2.86 18.62
CA GLU A 264 14.74 4.20 19.20
C GLU A 264 14.15 5.31 18.33
N ASP A 265 13.96 5.07 17.01
CA ASP A 265 13.30 6.01 16.09
C ASP A 265 11.77 5.95 16.22
N ILE A 266 11.22 4.90 16.81
CA ILE A 266 9.80 4.76 17.09
C ILE A 266 9.50 5.38 18.46
N PRO A 267 8.57 6.36 18.55
CA PRO A 267 8.21 6.97 19.82
C PRO A 267 7.76 5.94 20.86
N THR A 268 8.04 6.23 22.11
CA THR A 268 7.55 5.43 23.25
C THR A 268 6.52 6.25 24.02
N ILE A 269 5.50 5.58 24.53
CA ILE A 269 4.54 6.21 25.46
C ILE A 269 4.98 5.81 26.86
N SER A 270 5.43 6.79 27.65
CA SER A 270 5.70 6.55 29.07
C SER A 270 4.38 6.36 29.82
N ASP A 271 4.27 5.28 30.56
CA ASP A 271 3.12 4.98 31.42
C ASP A 271 2.98 5.94 32.65
N GLU A 272 3.78 7.02 32.69
CA GLU A 272 3.89 7.91 33.84
C GLU A 272 2.65 8.81 34.14
N LYS A 273 1.54 8.64 33.42
CA LYS A 273 0.27 9.35 33.73
C LYS A 273 -0.86 8.41 34.13
N LYS A 274 -0.58 7.41 34.97
CA LYS A 274 -1.59 6.50 35.50
C LYS A 274 -1.84 6.65 37.02
N GLU A 275 -1.61 7.80 37.61
CA GLU A 275 -2.08 8.07 38.99
C GLU A 275 -2.35 9.56 39.13
N GLN A 276 -3.54 9.99 38.74
CA GLN A 276 -4.25 11.10 39.39
C GLN A 276 -5.75 10.90 39.28
#